data_28b78aa2e642d8150424bdf0b3dba976
#
_entry.id   28b78aa2e642d8150424bdf0b3dba976
#
_cell.length_a   1.000
_cell.length_b   1.000
_cell.length_c   1.000
_cell.angle_alpha   90.00
_cell.angle_beta   90.00
_cell.angle_gamma   90.00
#
_symmetry.space_group_name_H-M   'P 1'
#
loop_
_entity.id
_entity.type
_entity.pdbx_description
1 polymer ?
#
loop_
_entity_poly.entity_id
_entity_poly.type
_entity_poly.pdbx_seq_one_letter_code
_entity_poly.pdbx_strand_id
1 'polypeptide(L)'
;MTDRIERRDFIRGVGLIAGAAVAATLIESPTLAQASSNSGFKPMTYKIKPLPFDPKAIKGLSEKILVSHFENNYSGAVKRLNAIGAQLAELDFAKAPVFVTNGLKREELVAMNSMILHEVYFEGLGGGGAPSAAFADAIARDFGSFERWRTEFSAMGKAEGGGSGWVILAYSPRDKRLVNQWAADHTTTLAGGQPVLVLDMYEHAYHMDFGAKAAAYVDVYMEAIRWENATRLYERYSLEA
;
A
#
# COMPACT_ATOMS: atom_id res chain seq x y z
N MET A 1 -25.56 17.48 46.67
CA MET A 1 -25.83 16.07 46.97
C MET A 1 -25.45 15.28 45.73
N THR A 2 -24.21 14.84 45.69
CA THR A 2 -23.62 14.13 44.53
C THR A 2 -23.44 12.70 44.99
N ASP A 3 -24.23 11.81 44.41
CA ASP A 3 -24.15 10.37 44.66
C ASP A 3 -23.02 9.80 43.81
N ARG A 4 -21.98 9.37 44.50
CA ARG A 4 -20.85 8.61 43.92
C ARG A 4 -21.24 7.15 43.90
N ILE A 5 -21.53 6.59 42.73
CA ILE A 5 -21.69 5.15 42.56
C ILE A 5 -20.30 4.51 42.55
N GLU A 6 -20.00 3.78 43.63
CA GLU A 6 -18.75 3.01 43.76
C GLU A 6 -18.81 1.71 42.96
N ARG A 7 -17.75 1.45 42.19
CA ARG A 7 -17.57 0.29 41.31
C ARG A 7 -17.29 -1.06 42.04
N ARG A 8 -17.73 -1.23 43.27
CA ARG A 8 -17.34 -2.39 44.11
C ARG A 8 -18.42 -3.44 44.35
N ASP A 9 -19.65 -3.28 43.89
CA ASP A 9 -20.76 -4.20 44.23
C ASP A 9 -21.19 -5.20 43.14
N PHE A 10 -20.37 -5.40 42.12
CA PHE A 10 -20.72 -6.35 41.02
C PHE A 10 -20.10 -7.76 41.16
N ILE A 11 -19.45 -8.09 42.28
CA ILE A 11 -18.88 -9.42 42.47
C ILE A 11 -19.37 -10.02 43.78
N ARG A 12 -20.65 -10.39 43.88
CA ARG A 12 -21.16 -11.36 44.86
C ARG A 12 -22.52 -11.87 44.42
N GLY A 13 -22.49 -13.00 43.71
CA GLY A 13 -23.70 -13.72 43.32
C GLY A 13 -23.37 -15.01 42.61
N VAL A 14 -22.53 -15.87 43.20
CA VAL A 14 -22.35 -17.23 42.73
C VAL A 14 -23.28 -18.13 43.50
N GLY A 15 -24.45 -18.37 42.95
CA GLY A 15 -25.33 -19.44 43.39
C GLY A 15 -24.91 -20.78 42.79
N LEU A 16 -24.65 -21.78 43.65
CA LEU A 16 -24.49 -23.19 43.27
C LEU A 16 -25.75 -23.70 42.56
N ILE A 17 -25.60 -24.20 41.36
CA ILE A 17 -26.56 -25.08 40.74
C ILE A 17 -25.87 -26.42 40.42
N ALA A 18 -26.41 -27.45 40.97
CA ALA A 18 -25.96 -28.85 40.91
C ALA A 18 -25.99 -29.42 39.48
N GLY A 19 -25.13 -30.41 39.26
CA GLY A 19 -24.82 -31.06 38.01
C GLY A 19 -26.00 -31.56 37.19
N ALA A 20 -25.91 -31.33 35.90
CA ALA A 20 -26.43 -32.19 34.87
C ALA A 20 -25.26 -32.48 33.91
N ALA A 21 -24.88 -33.73 33.84
CA ALA A 21 -23.91 -34.22 32.86
C ALA A 21 -24.51 -34.06 31.45
N VAL A 22 -24.10 -33.04 30.75
CA VAL A 22 -24.38 -32.91 29.32
C VAL A 22 -23.30 -33.68 28.58
N ALA A 23 -23.70 -34.79 27.96
CA ALA A 23 -22.87 -35.53 27.04
C ALA A 23 -22.41 -34.56 25.93
N ALA A 24 -21.11 -34.23 25.92
CA ALA A 24 -20.50 -33.49 24.83
C ALA A 24 -20.54 -34.35 23.56
N THR A 25 -21.55 -34.19 22.73
CA THR A 25 -21.46 -34.57 21.35
C THR A 25 -20.36 -33.73 20.72
N LEU A 26 -19.24 -34.36 20.42
CA LEU A 26 -18.20 -33.82 19.59
C LEU A 26 -18.84 -33.46 18.24
N ILE A 27 -19.14 -32.19 18.04
CA ILE A 27 -19.43 -31.66 16.72
C ILE A 27 -18.08 -31.70 16.01
N GLU A 28 -17.89 -32.78 15.23
CA GLU A 28 -16.78 -32.79 14.28
C GLU A 28 -16.89 -31.54 13.41
N SER A 29 -15.96 -30.64 13.56
CA SER A 29 -15.79 -29.52 12.63
C SER A 29 -15.70 -30.14 11.23
N PRO A 30 -16.50 -29.71 10.26
CA PRO A 30 -16.35 -30.21 8.91
C PRO A 30 -14.92 -29.91 8.46
N THR A 31 -14.10 -30.96 8.41
CA THR A 31 -12.84 -30.92 7.69
C THR A 31 -13.21 -30.46 6.28
N LEU A 32 -12.82 -29.25 5.89
CA LEU A 32 -12.92 -28.79 4.50
C LEU A 32 -12.19 -29.84 3.69
N ALA A 33 -12.94 -30.74 3.08
CA ALA A 33 -12.41 -31.76 2.19
C ALA A 33 -11.63 -30.99 1.11
N GLN A 34 -10.33 -31.19 1.12
CA GLN A 34 -9.41 -30.75 0.06
C GLN A 34 -9.86 -31.45 -1.23
N ALA A 35 -10.81 -30.84 -1.93
CA ALA A 35 -11.04 -31.18 -3.31
C ALA A 35 -9.81 -30.64 -4.07
N SER A 36 -8.86 -31.52 -4.36
CA SER A 36 -7.77 -31.25 -5.27
C SER A 36 -8.34 -30.98 -6.66
N SER A 37 -8.79 -29.75 -6.90
CA SER A 37 -9.02 -29.26 -8.24
C SER A 37 -7.63 -29.00 -8.83
N ASN A 38 -7.05 -30.02 -9.43
CA ASN A 38 -5.80 -29.94 -10.17
C ASN A 38 -6.08 -29.16 -11.47
N SER A 39 -6.33 -27.85 -11.35
CA SER A 39 -6.69 -26.97 -12.48
C SER A 39 -5.53 -26.77 -13.46
N GLY A 40 -4.34 -27.24 -13.15
CA GLY A 40 -3.12 -26.94 -13.91
C GLY A 40 -2.72 -25.46 -13.85
N PHE A 41 -3.51 -24.60 -13.18
CA PHE A 41 -3.19 -23.21 -13.00
C PHE A 41 -2.05 -23.05 -12.00
N LYS A 42 -0.99 -22.38 -12.44
CA LYS A 42 0.15 -22.05 -11.58
C LYS A 42 0.13 -20.55 -11.29
N PRO A 43 -0.03 -20.14 -10.03
CA PRO A 43 -0.05 -18.72 -9.69
C PRO A 43 1.32 -18.08 -9.99
N MET A 44 1.29 -16.78 -10.34
CA MET A 44 2.52 -15.99 -10.40
C MET A 44 3.18 -15.96 -9.03
N THR A 45 4.51 -16.01 -9.01
CA THR A 45 5.31 -15.86 -7.80
C THR A 45 6.18 -14.62 -7.93
N TYR A 46 5.98 -13.67 -7.04
CA TYR A 46 6.71 -12.41 -6.99
C TYR A 46 7.92 -12.54 -6.08
N LYS A 47 9.00 -11.85 -6.44
CA LYS A 47 10.24 -11.81 -5.64
C LYS A 47 10.41 -10.43 -5.04
N ILE A 48 10.87 -10.37 -3.79
CA ILE A 48 11.28 -9.13 -3.15
C ILE A 48 12.52 -8.62 -3.88
N LYS A 49 12.43 -7.40 -4.45
CA LYS A 49 13.58 -6.70 -5.02
C LYS A 49 14.41 -6.09 -3.88
N PRO A 50 15.74 -6.06 -3.97
CA PRO A 50 16.55 -5.36 -2.97
C PRO A 50 16.28 -3.85 -3.00
N LEU A 51 16.58 -3.16 -1.89
CA LEU A 51 16.60 -1.69 -1.88
C LEU A 51 17.58 -1.19 -2.95
N PRO A 52 17.18 -0.21 -3.79
CA PRO A 52 18.02 0.28 -4.88
C PRO A 52 19.08 1.32 -4.43
N PHE A 53 19.20 1.55 -3.11
CA PHE A 53 20.11 2.53 -2.51
C PHE A 53 20.57 2.07 -1.13
N ASP A 54 21.63 2.68 -0.61
CA ASP A 54 22.02 2.58 0.81
C ASP A 54 21.04 3.42 1.65
N PRO A 55 20.27 2.82 2.57
CA PRO A 55 19.30 3.56 3.38
C PRO A 55 19.92 4.66 4.24
N LYS A 56 21.23 4.62 4.50
CA LYS A 56 21.96 5.69 5.20
C LYS A 56 22.22 6.91 4.33
N ALA A 57 22.13 6.76 3.00
CA ALA A 57 22.44 7.83 2.07
C ALA A 57 21.29 8.81 1.82
N ILE A 58 20.05 8.46 2.21
CA ILE A 58 18.88 9.30 1.96
C ILE A 58 18.83 10.43 2.99
N LYS A 59 19.02 11.64 2.53
CA LYS A 59 18.98 12.83 3.41
C LYS A 59 17.56 13.09 3.90
N GLY A 60 17.43 13.27 5.21
CA GLY A 60 16.17 13.65 5.84
C GLY A 60 15.24 12.47 6.19
N LEU A 61 15.55 11.24 5.77
CA LEU A 61 14.88 10.00 6.20
C LEU A 61 15.90 9.12 6.92
N SER A 62 15.54 8.60 8.09
CA SER A 62 16.45 7.74 8.83
C SER A 62 16.57 6.35 8.19
N GLU A 63 17.74 5.72 8.36
CA GLU A 63 17.92 4.30 8.01
C GLU A 63 16.83 3.44 8.65
N LYS A 64 16.49 3.72 9.90
CA LYS A 64 15.51 2.96 10.67
C LYS A 64 14.13 2.97 10.01
N ILE A 65 13.64 4.12 9.54
CA ILE A 65 12.33 4.19 8.89
C ILE A 65 12.36 3.51 7.53
N LEU A 66 13.41 3.71 6.74
CA LEU A 66 13.55 3.12 5.40
C LEU A 66 13.63 1.60 5.45
N VAL A 67 14.42 1.04 6.37
CA VAL A 67 14.54 -0.41 6.56
C VAL A 67 13.23 -0.99 7.08
N SER A 68 12.61 -0.37 8.08
CA SER A 68 11.32 -0.82 8.62
C SER A 68 10.22 -0.81 7.55
N HIS A 69 10.14 0.25 6.76
CA HIS A 69 9.19 0.39 5.66
C HIS A 69 9.40 -0.71 4.58
N PHE A 70 10.65 -0.94 4.20
CA PHE A 70 11.01 -1.96 3.24
C PHE A 70 10.69 -3.38 3.73
N GLU A 71 11.12 -3.73 4.95
CA GLU A 71 11.00 -5.09 5.48
C GLU A 71 9.56 -5.47 5.83
N ASN A 72 8.78 -4.52 6.36
CA ASN A 72 7.44 -4.81 6.86
C ASN A 72 6.33 -4.50 5.83
N ASN A 73 6.41 -3.38 5.13
CA ASN A 73 5.35 -2.95 4.22
C ASN A 73 5.56 -3.52 2.82
N TYR A 74 6.68 -3.22 2.16
CA TYR A 74 6.95 -3.75 0.83
C TYR A 74 7.12 -5.27 0.82
N SER A 75 8.04 -5.79 1.63
CA SER A 75 8.29 -7.24 1.68
C SER A 75 7.09 -8.01 2.21
N GLY A 76 6.32 -7.40 3.12
CA GLY A 76 5.04 -7.91 3.60
C GLY A 76 4.00 -8.03 2.48
N ALA A 77 3.86 -7.01 1.64
CA ALA A 77 2.96 -7.01 0.49
C ALA A 77 3.30 -8.12 -0.51
N VAL A 78 4.58 -8.30 -0.85
CA VAL A 78 5.04 -9.36 -1.75
C VAL A 78 4.71 -10.76 -1.20
N LYS A 79 5.02 -11.00 0.09
CA LYS A 79 4.71 -12.26 0.76
C LYS A 79 3.21 -12.54 0.79
N ARG A 80 2.42 -11.52 1.14
CA ARG A 80 0.96 -11.59 1.20
C ARG A 80 0.36 -11.91 -0.16
N LEU A 81 0.81 -11.23 -1.22
CA LEU A 81 0.36 -11.46 -2.59
C LEU A 81 0.61 -12.89 -3.05
N ASN A 82 1.79 -13.44 -2.76
CA ASN A 82 2.11 -14.82 -3.07
C ASN A 82 1.21 -15.82 -2.31
N ALA A 83 0.95 -15.56 -1.04
CA ALA A 83 0.07 -16.41 -0.22
C ALA A 83 -1.39 -16.38 -0.72
N ILE A 84 -1.89 -15.20 -1.12
CA ILE A 84 -3.22 -15.05 -1.69
C ILE A 84 -3.31 -15.76 -3.04
N GLY A 85 -2.29 -15.61 -3.90
CA GLY A 85 -2.22 -16.29 -5.19
C GLY A 85 -2.29 -17.82 -5.06
N ALA A 86 -1.60 -18.39 -4.05
CA ALA A 86 -1.68 -19.82 -3.75
C ALA A 86 -3.09 -20.25 -3.32
N GLN A 87 -3.76 -19.47 -2.45
CA GLN A 87 -5.13 -19.75 -2.02
C GLN A 87 -6.13 -19.66 -3.19
N LEU A 88 -5.98 -18.66 -4.06
CA LEU A 88 -6.84 -18.49 -5.23
C LEU A 88 -6.66 -19.65 -6.24
N ALA A 89 -5.45 -20.19 -6.37
CA ALA A 89 -5.19 -21.33 -7.25
C ALA A 89 -5.89 -22.62 -6.80
N GLU A 90 -6.11 -22.78 -5.50
CA GLU A 90 -6.77 -23.94 -4.92
C GLU A 90 -8.29 -23.77 -4.74
N LEU A 91 -8.81 -22.54 -4.95
CA LEU A 91 -10.20 -22.21 -4.70
C LEU A 91 -11.13 -22.76 -5.79
N ASP A 92 -12.13 -23.54 -5.39
CA ASP A 92 -13.25 -23.90 -6.25
C ASP A 92 -14.26 -22.73 -6.31
N PHE A 93 -14.11 -21.88 -7.31
CA PHE A 93 -14.95 -20.69 -7.48
C PHE A 93 -16.45 -21.00 -7.65
N ALA A 94 -16.81 -22.21 -8.10
CA ALA A 94 -18.21 -22.61 -8.25
C ALA A 94 -18.87 -22.94 -6.92
N LYS A 95 -18.08 -23.31 -5.91
CA LYS A 95 -18.57 -23.74 -4.58
C LYS A 95 -18.19 -22.78 -3.46
N ALA A 96 -17.19 -21.95 -3.68
CA ALA A 96 -16.72 -21.03 -2.66
C ALA A 96 -17.82 -20.05 -2.23
N PRO A 97 -17.96 -19.78 -0.92
CA PRO A 97 -18.83 -18.72 -0.45
C PRO A 97 -18.44 -17.38 -1.07
N VAL A 98 -19.43 -16.58 -1.48
CA VAL A 98 -19.18 -15.31 -2.18
C VAL A 98 -18.29 -14.34 -1.40
N PHE A 99 -18.39 -14.32 -0.07
CA PHE A 99 -17.56 -13.46 0.78
C PHE A 99 -16.08 -13.91 0.81
N VAL A 100 -15.80 -15.21 0.64
CA VAL A 100 -14.42 -15.72 0.54
C VAL A 100 -13.79 -15.25 -0.78
N THR A 101 -14.50 -15.43 -1.89
CA THR A 101 -14.06 -14.96 -3.21
C THR A 101 -13.84 -13.45 -3.20
N ASN A 102 -14.81 -12.68 -2.69
CA ASN A 102 -14.70 -11.23 -2.60
C ASN A 102 -13.52 -10.80 -1.72
N GLY A 103 -13.35 -11.43 -0.56
CA GLY A 103 -12.25 -11.15 0.37
C GLY A 103 -10.89 -11.39 -0.28
N LEU A 104 -10.66 -12.55 -0.86
CA LEU A 104 -9.39 -12.90 -1.50
C LEU A 104 -9.09 -12.00 -2.71
N LYS A 105 -10.08 -11.69 -3.55
CA LYS A 105 -9.87 -10.81 -4.72
C LYS A 105 -9.61 -9.36 -4.32
N ARG A 106 -10.26 -8.87 -3.25
CA ARG A 106 -9.94 -7.56 -2.69
C ARG A 106 -8.53 -7.51 -2.14
N GLU A 107 -8.14 -8.52 -1.35
CA GLU A 107 -6.82 -8.59 -0.74
C GLU A 107 -5.69 -8.78 -1.78
N GLU A 108 -5.97 -9.49 -2.87
CA GLU A 108 -5.07 -9.58 -4.02
C GLU A 108 -4.80 -8.20 -4.62
N LEU A 109 -5.85 -7.41 -4.87
CA LEU A 109 -5.71 -6.03 -5.38
C LEU A 109 -4.91 -5.15 -4.42
N VAL A 110 -5.22 -5.20 -3.12
CA VAL A 110 -4.51 -4.44 -2.08
C VAL A 110 -3.02 -4.80 -2.08
N ALA A 111 -2.69 -6.10 -2.05
CA ALA A 111 -1.30 -6.54 -1.99
C ALA A 111 -0.53 -6.26 -3.30
N MET A 112 -1.19 -6.40 -4.46
CA MET A 112 -0.60 -6.09 -5.77
C MET A 112 -0.25 -4.61 -5.88
N ASN A 113 -1.20 -3.73 -5.61
CA ASN A 113 -0.96 -2.29 -5.68
C ASN A 113 0.06 -1.84 -4.62
N SER A 114 -0.03 -2.39 -3.40
CA SER A 114 0.97 -2.12 -2.36
C SER A 114 2.37 -2.47 -2.84
N MET A 115 2.57 -3.66 -3.42
CA MET A 115 3.86 -4.07 -3.98
C MET A 115 4.34 -3.09 -5.05
N ILE A 116 3.50 -2.78 -6.05
CA ILE A 116 3.88 -1.92 -7.18
C ILE A 116 4.20 -0.50 -6.71
N LEU A 117 3.36 0.09 -5.87
CA LEU A 117 3.54 1.46 -5.40
C LEU A 117 4.80 1.58 -4.52
N HIS A 118 5.07 0.61 -3.66
CA HIS A 118 6.32 0.60 -2.89
C HIS A 118 7.57 0.42 -3.79
N GLU A 119 7.50 -0.39 -4.85
CA GLU A 119 8.61 -0.50 -5.79
C GLU A 119 8.92 0.84 -6.44
N VAL A 120 7.90 1.55 -6.94
CA VAL A 120 8.07 2.88 -7.54
C VAL A 120 8.54 3.90 -6.50
N TYR A 121 8.03 3.85 -5.27
CA TYR A 121 8.45 4.70 -4.17
C TYR A 121 9.95 4.54 -3.86
N PHE A 122 10.41 3.32 -3.60
CA PHE A 122 11.82 3.07 -3.29
C PHE A 122 12.74 3.35 -4.47
N GLU A 123 12.36 2.95 -5.69
CA GLU A 123 13.12 3.28 -6.90
C GLU A 123 13.17 4.80 -7.17
N GLY A 124 12.18 5.55 -6.69
CA GLY A 124 12.05 7.00 -6.78
C GLY A 124 12.82 7.79 -5.72
N LEU A 125 13.41 7.13 -4.71
CA LEU A 125 14.25 7.76 -3.69
C LEU A 125 15.73 7.66 -4.05
N GLY A 126 16.50 8.64 -3.60
CA GLY A 126 17.95 8.67 -3.81
C GLY A 126 18.51 10.09 -3.90
N GLY A 127 17.65 11.02 -4.23
CA GLY A 127 17.98 12.43 -4.40
C GLY A 127 18.89 12.71 -5.62
N GLY A 128 18.86 13.93 -6.06
CA GLY A 128 19.73 14.44 -7.10
C GLY A 128 19.22 14.32 -8.52
N GLY A 129 19.87 15.05 -9.40
CA GLY A 129 19.52 15.16 -10.81
C GLY A 129 18.31 16.07 -11.06
N ALA A 130 17.89 16.05 -12.31
CA ALA A 130 16.70 16.72 -12.81
C ALA A 130 15.98 15.74 -13.76
N PRO A 131 14.68 15.91 -14.02
CA PRO A 131 14.00 15.16 -15.07
C PRO A 131 14.68 15.40 -16.43
N SER A 132 14.57 14.45 -17.36
CA SER A 132 14.99 14.73 -18.73
C SER A 132 14.20 15.90 -19.32
N ALA A 133 14.76 16.57 -20.33
CA ALA A 133 14.08 17.68 -20.97
C ALA A 133 12.67 17.27 -21.46
N ALA A 134 12.55 16.11 -22.10
CA ALA A 134 11.28 15.59 -22.59
C ALA A 134 10.26 15.34 -21.46
N PHE A 135 10.71 14.87 -20.32
CA PHE A 135 9.83 14.68 -19.16
C PHE A 135 9.44 16.00 -18.51
N ALA A 136 10.38 16.94 -18.37
CA ALA A 136 10.11 18.30 -17.88
C ALA A 136 9.11 19.05 -18.77
N ASP A 137 9.27 18.95 -20.09
CA ASP A 137 8.35 19.53 -21.08
C ASP A 137 6.95 18.91 -21.00
N ALA A 138 6.86 17.59 -20.78
CA ALA A 138 5.58 16.92 -20.57
C ALA A 138 4.89 17.40 -19.27
N ILE A 139 5.63 17.54 -18.19
CA ILE A 139 5.11 18.11 -16.94
C ILE A 139 4.62 19.54 -17.19
N ALA A 140 5.42 20.37 -17.85
CA ALA A 140 5.04 21.76 -18.15
C ALA A 140 3.81 21.84 -19.07
N ARG A 141 3.72 20.97 -20.08
CA ARG A 141 2.57 20.88 -20.98
C ARG A 141 1.29 20.52 -20.21
N ASP A 142 1.36 19.52 -19.34
CA ASP A 142 0.17 18.92 -18.74
C ASP A 142 -0.32 19.68 -17.49
N PHE A 143 0.58 20.38 -16.81
CA PHE A 143 0.29 21.15 -15.58
C PHE A 143 0.44 22.66 -15.74
N GLY A 144 0.90 23.14 -16.90
CA GLY A 144 1.17 24.57 -17.16
C GLY A 144 2.58 25.01 -16.84
N SER A 145 3.24 24.42 -15.82
CA SER A 145 4.65 24.59 -15.53
C SER A 145 5.14 23.49 -14.57
N PHE A 146 6.45 23.29 -14.52
CA PHE A 146 7.07 22.38 -13.54
C PHE A 146 6.80 22.83 -12.09
N GLU A 147 6.89 24.12 -11.82
CA GLU A 147 6.64 24.69 -10.48
C GLU A 147 5.17 24.51 -10.05
N ARG A 148 4.24 24.67 -10.98
CA ARG A 148 2.83 24.42 -10.68
C ARG A 148 2.57 22.97 -10.35
N TRP A 149 3.12 22.03 -11.12
CA TRP A 149 3.06 20.60 -10.81
C TRP A 149 3.64 20.31 -9.42
N ARG A 150 4.85 20.82 -9.14
CA ARG A 150 5.52 20.62 -7.83
C ARG A 150 4.66 21.11 -6.67
N THR A 151 4.05 22.28 -6.85
CA THR A 151 3.16 22.89 -5.84
C THR A 151 1.91 22.03 -5.63
N GLU A 152 1.26 21.57 -6.71
CA GLU A 152 0.08 20.75 -6.65
C GLU A 152 0.37 19.39 -6.00
N PHE A 153 1.41 18.69 -6.44
CA PHE A 153 1.81 17.39 -5.90
C PHE A 153 2.13 17.47 -4.40
N SER A 154 2.90 18.48 -3.99
CA SER A 154 3.22 18.74 -2.57
C SER A 154 1.97 19.08 -1.75
N ALA A 155 1.07 19.90 -2.29
CA ALA A 155 -0.17 20.28 -1.61
C ALA A 155 -1.08 19.06 -1.39
N MET A 156 -1.16 18.16 -2.36
CA MET A 156 -1.91 16.90 -2.23
C MET A 156 -1.34 16.04 -1.10
N GLY A 157 -0.02 15.82 -1.03
CA GLY A 157 0.61 15.08 0.06
C GLY A 157 0.36 15.71 1.43
N LYS A 158 0.46 17.04 1.54
CA LYS A 158 0.15 17.76 2.79
C LYS A 158 -1.31 17.66 3.19
N ALA A 159 -2.23 17.55 2.22
CA ALA A 159 -3.66 17.38 2.47
C ALA A 159 -4.01 15.98 2.96
N GLU A 160 -3.23 14.95 2.60
CA GLU A 160 -3.38 13.57 3.11
C GLU A 160 -2.72 13.34 4.48
N GLY A 161 -2.03 14.34 5.01
CA GLY A 161 -1.32 14.22 6.29
C GLY A 161 -2.27 13.86 7.45
N GLY A 162 -1.87 12.85 8.24
CA GLY A 162 -2.66 12.34 9.37
C GLY A 162 -3.68 11.26 9.00
N GLY A 163 -3.67 10.78 7.75
CA GLY A 163 -4.44 9.66 7.26
C GLY A 163 -3.57 8.56 6.69
N SER A 164 -4.06 7.94 5.64
CA SER A 164 -3.34 6.99 4.80
C SER A 164 -3.62 7.31 3.34
N GLY A 165 -2.69 7.00 2.46
CA GLY A 165 -2.91 7.21 1.05
C GLY A 165 -1.64 7.36 0.25
N TRP A 166 -1.81 7.77 -0.99
CA TRP A 166 -0.74 7.95 -1.96
C TRP A 166 -1.01 9.17 -2.83
N VAL A 167 0.01 9.94 -3.09
CA VAL A 167 -0.01 10.89 -4.21
C VAL A 167 0.79 10.27 -5.35
N ILE A 168 0.16 10.14 -6.51
CA ILE A 168 0.75 9.43 -7.64
C ILE A 168 0.77 10.38 -8.84
N LEU A 169 1.96 10.69 -9.36
CA LEU A 169 2.08 11.19 -10.71
C LEU A 169 1.97 9.99 -11.65
N ALA A 170 0.87 9.90 -12.37
CA ALA A 170 0.58 8.81 -13.29
C ALA A 170 0.59 9.28 -14.74
N TYR A 171 1.05 8.42 -15.65
CA TYR A 171 0.81 8.59 -17.07
C TYR A 171 -0.52 7.92 -17.46
N SER A 172 -1.40 8.66 -18.12
CA SER A 172 -2.65 8.15 -18.71
C SER A 172 -2.42 7.80 -20.17
N PRO A 173 -2.31 6.51 -20.55
CA PRO A 173 -2.18 6.11 -21.96
C PRO A 173 -3.38 6.54 -22.80
N ARG A 174 -4.58 6.54 -22.20
CA ARG A 174 -5.81 6.99 -22.86
C ARG A 174 -5.73 8.43 -23.35
N ASP A 175 -5.25 9.33 -22.46
CA ASP A 175 -5.25 10.77 -22.72
C ASP A 175 -3.87 11.27 -23.15
N LYS A 176 -2.87 10.38 -23.20
CA LYS A 176 -1.46 10.64 -23.54
C LYS A 176 -0.86 11.79 -22.73
N ARG A 177 -1.17 11.83 -21.43
CA ARG A 177 -0.78 12.91 -20.52
C ARG A 177 -0.45 12.42 -19.12
N LEU A 178 0.26 13.25 -18.38
CA LEU A 178 0.51 13.11 -16.97
C LEU A 178 -0.67 13.67 -16.16
N VAL A 179 -1.01 13.00 -15.07
CA VAL A 179 -2.02 13.44 -14.10
C VAL A 179 -1.53 13.19 -12.68
N ASN A 180 -1.76 14.12 -11.77
CA ASN A 180 -1.66 13.83 -10.34
C ASN A 180 -2.92 13.13 -9.88
N GLN A 181 -2.73 12.01 -9.20
CA GLN A 181 -3.82 11.18 -8.67
C GLN A 181 -3.74 11.12 -7.16
N TRP A 182 -4.85 11.38 -6.51
CA TRP A 182 -5.06 11.10 -5.10
C TRP A 182 -5.56 9.67 -4.90
N ALA A 183 -5.06 8.95 -3.93
CA ALA A 183 -5.50 7.60 -3.63
C ALA A 183 -5.60 7.39 -2.10
N ALA A 184 -6.79 7.14 -1.59
CA ALA A 184 -7.05 6.96 -0.16
C ALA A 184 -6.36 5.71 0.41
N ASP A 185 -6.17 4.69 -0.41
CA ASP A 185 -5.53 3.44 -0.04
C ASP A 185 -4.99 2.70 -1.29
N HIS A 186 -4.50 1.49 -1.11
CA HIS A 186 -3.96 0.66 -2.20
C HIS A 186 -5.03 0.21 -3.23
N THR A 187 -6.33 0.40 -2.97
CA THR A 187 -7.39 0.00 -3.92
C THR A 187 -7.81 1.13 -4.84
N THR A 188 -7.38 2.36 -4.57
CA THR A 188 -7.82 3.57 -5.26
C THR A 188 -6.77 4.02 -6.26
N THR A 189 -6.80 3.51 -7.49
CA THR A 189 -5.89 3.93 -8.56
C THR A 189 -6.68 4.30 -9.81
N LEU A 190 -6.10 5.17 -10.66
CA LEU A 190 -6.67 5.52 -11.96
C LEU A 190 -6.68 4.26 -12.84
N ALA A 191 -7.86 3.88 -13.34
CA ALA A 191 -7.97 2.74 -14.27
C ALA A 191 -7.08 2.96 -15.51
N GLY A 192 -6.12 2.07 -15.72
CA GLY A 192 -5.12 2.18 -16.78
C GLY A 192 -4.00 3.19 -16.54
N GLY A 193 -4.00 3.90 -15.41
CA GLY A 193 -2.91 4.81 -15.05
C GLY A 193 -1.60 4.06 -14.76
N GLN A 194 -0.49 4.58 -15.25
CA GLN A 194 0.85 4.02 -15.05
C GLN A 194 1.62 4.90 -14.06
N PRO A 195 1.99 4.40 -12.87
CA PRO A 195 2.66 5.21 -11.86
C PRO A 195 4.09 5.58 -12.30
N VAL A 196 4.39 6.87 -12.32
CA VAL A 196 5.70 7.44 -12.69
C VAL A 196 6.48 7.89 -11.47
N LEU A 197 5.79 8.57 -10.54
CA LEU A 197 6.35 9.04 -9.26
C LEU A 197 5.29 8.84 -8.18
N VAL A 198 5.70 8.36 -7.01
CA VAL A 198 4.76 7.96 -5.96
C VAL A 198 5.25 8.49 -4.61
N LEU A 199 4.41 9.24 -3.92
CA LEU A 199 4.61 9.67 -2.54
C LEU A 199 3.71 8.84 -1.63
N ASP A 200 4.32 8.14 -0.67
CA ASP A 200 3.63 7.35 0.35
C ASP A 200 3.23 8.24 1.52
N MET A 201 1.92 8.36 1.77
CA MET A 201 1.36 9.15 2.88
C MET A 201 0.82 8.29 4.02
N TYR A 202 1.08 6.98 4.01
CA TYR A 202 0.85 6.15 5.18
C TYR A 202 1.80 6.52 6.32
N GLU A 203 1.35 6.46 7.55
CA GLU A 203 2.15 6.80 8.73
C GLU A 203 3.45 6.00 8.84
N HIS A 204 3.49 4.77 8.33
CA HIS A 204 4.71 3.96 8.33
C HIS A 204 5.85 4.57 7.49
N ALA A 205 5.53 5.44 6.52
CA ALA A 205 6.51 6.12 5.69
C ALA A 205 7.18 7.33 6.39
N TYR A 206 6.55 7.89 7.43
CA TYR A 206 7.06 9.14 8.03
C TYR A 206 6.96 9.25 9.56
N HIS A 207 6.02 8.55 10.21
CA HIS A 207 5.70 8.84 11.62
C HIS A 207 6.88 8.64 12.57
N MET A 208 7.75 7.68 12.28
CA MET A 208 8.93 7.38 13.12
C MET A 208 9.93 8.55 13.18
N ASP A 209 10.07 9.31 12.09
CA ASP A 209 11.02 10.42 11.99
C ASP A 209 10.35 11.80 12.23
N PHE A 210 9.09 11.95 11.84
CA PHE A 210 8.39 13.23 11.83
C PHE A 210 7.23 13.30 12.82
N GLY A 211 6.83 12.18 13.43
CA GLY A 211 5.62 12.12 14.24
C GLY A 211 4.40 12.59 13.41
N ALA A 212 3.59 13.46 13.98
CA ALA A 212 2.42 14.03 13.31
C ALA A 212 2.74 15.14 12.27
N LYS A 213 4.03 15.46 12.05
CA LYS A 213 4.44 16.53 11.12
C LYS A 213 4.55 16.02 9.66
N ALA A 214 3.47 15.43 9.14
CA ALA A 214 3.44 14.88 7.78
C ALA A 214 3.86 15.90 6.70
N ALA A 215 3.52 17.18 6.85
CA ALA A 215 3.94 18.23 5.92
C ALA A 215 5.47 18.36 5.80
N ALA A 216 6.21 18.19 6.90
CA ALA A 216 7.67 18.22 6.87
C ALA A 216 8.26 17.00 6.15
N TYR A 217 7.63 15.84 6.28
CA TYR A 217 8.00 14.67 5.49
C TYR A 217 7.81 14.90 3.99
N VAL A 218 6.68 15.50 3.57
CA VAL A 218 6.45 15.83 2.16
C VAL A 218 7.56 16.72 1.61
N ASP A 219 7.97 17.75 2.36
CA ASP A 219 9.05 18.64 1.94
C ASP A 219 10.38 17.88 1.78
N VAL A 220 10.70 16.97 2.70
CA VAL A 220 11.89 16.09 2.61
C VAL A 220 11.81 15.14 1.42
N TYR A 221 10.64 14.51 1.21
CA TYR A 221 10.44 13.62 0.06
C TYR A 221 10.67 14.34 -1.27
N MET A 222 10.17 15.58 -1.43
CA MET A 222 10.32 16.35 -2.66
C MET A 222 11.79 16.70 -3.00
N GLU A 223 12.66 16.75 -1.99
CA GLU A 223 14.11 16.92 -2.17
C GLU A 223 14.84 15.57 -2.37
N ALA A 224 14.24 14.47 -1.93
CA ALA A 224 14.79 13.12 -2.05
C ALA A 224 14.45 12.42 -3.38
N ILE A 225 13.66 13.05 -4.26
CA ILE A 225 13.24 12.46 -5.54
C ILE A 225 14.46 12.13 -6.40
N ARG A 226 14.52 10.88 -6.87
CA ARG A 226 15.44 10.39 -7.88
C ARG A 226 14.80 10.49 -9.26
N TRP A 227 15.10 11.60 -9.95
CA TRP A 227 14.48 11.91 -11.24
C TRP A 227 14.79 10.93 -12.36
N GLU A 228 15.93 10.25 -12.30
CA GLU A 228 16.33 9.24 -13.29
C GLU A 228 15.27 8.15 -13.43
N ASN A 229 14.75 7.63 -12.30
CA ASN A 229 13.74 6.59 -12.34
C ASN A 229 12.40 7.10 -12.90
N ALA A 230 11.94 8.25 -12.45
CA ALA A 230 10.70 8.85 -12.94
C ALA A 230 10.77 9.15 -14.45
N THR A 231 11.92 9.66 -14.93
CA THR A 231 12.19 9.86 -16.36
C THR A 231 12.09 8.56 -17.14
N ARG A 232 12.77 7.52 -16.69
CA ARG A 232 12.75 6.19 -17.33
C ARG A 232 11.34 5.61 -17.44
N LEU A 233 10.55 5.74 -16.35
CA LEU A 233 9.17 5.25 -16.35
C LEU A 233 8.28 6.07 -17.30
N TYR A 234 8.39 7.40 -17.28
CA TYR A 234 7.66 8.25 -18.21
C TYR A 234 7.97 7.92 -19.67
N GLU A 235 9.26 7.85 -20.02
CA GLU A 235 9.70 7.55 -21.39
C GLU A 235 9.19 6.18 -21.85
N ARG A 236 9.29 5.18 -21.00
CA ARG A 236 8.74 3.84 -21.29
C ARG A 236 7.24 3.91 -21.59
N TYR A 237 6.44 4.48 -20.68
CA TYR A 237 4.99 4.48 -20.80
C TYR A 237 4.48 5.36 -21.94
N SER A 238 5.18 6.46 -22.24
CA SER A 238 4.82 7.35 -23.34
C SER A 238 5.13 6.76 -24.74
N LEU A 239 6.10 5.84 -24.82
CA LEU A 239 6.45 5.13 -26.05
C LEU A 239 5.55 3.92 -26.32
N GLU A 240 5.03 3.28 -25.26
CA GLU A 240 4.15 2.11 -25.34
C GLU A 240 2.66 2.50 -25.62
N ALA A 241 2.31 3.80 -25.57
CA ALA A 241 0.95 4.36 -25.77
C ALA A 241 0.76 4.95 -27.17
#